data_dad3a0558be941d7cba86388fe2c67df
#
_entry.id   dad3a0558be941d7cba86388fe2c67df
#
_cell.length_a   1.000
_cell.length_b   1.000
_cell.length_c   1.000
_cell.angle_alpha   90.00
_cell.angle_beta   90.00
_cell.angle_gamma   90.00
#
_symmetry.space_group_name_H-M   'P 1'
#
loop_
_entity.id
_entity.type
_entity.pdbx_description
1 polymer ?
#
loop_
_entity_poly.entity_id
_entity_poly.type
_entity_poly.pdbx_seq_one_letter_code
_entity_poly.pdbx_strand_id
1 'polypeptide(L)'
;YDDLKNYSQQFREHMNMKSYTCYKEKYLDGPLVGDESLFWIRGEFLGKKRSELESHLHAIRADFSVVGHTPSRDGKIQSFHDLVFDIDVGMTPEYGKNTPAALVISEASITAFYCPDSLEKLLSF
;
A
#
# COMPACT_ATOMS: atom_id res chain seq x y z
N TYR A 1 -10.23 6.14 -13.87
CA TYR A 1 -8.97 5.72 -14.51
C TYR A 1 -8.42 6.81 -15.45
N ASP A 2 -9.26 7.46 -16.22
CA ASP A 2 -8.85 8.54 -17.14
C ASP A 2 -8.41 9.80 -16.39
N ASP A 3 -9.04 10.10 -15.27
CA ASP A 3 -8.63 11.20 -14.38
C ASP A 3 -7.21 10.99 -13.82
N LEU A 4 -6.85 9.77 -13.41
CA LEU A 4 -5.51 9.45 -12.96
C LEU A 4 -4.46 9.58 -14.06
N LYS A 5 -4.79 9.22 -15.30
CA LYS A 5 -3.89 9.42 -16.45
C LYS A 5 -3.66 10.90 -16.73
N ASN A 6 -4.72 11.70 -16.75
CA ASN A 6 -4.64 13.13 -16.94
C ASN A 6 -3.79 13.80 -15.85
N TYR A 7 -4.00 13.42 -14.59
CA TYR A 7 -3.20 13.91 -13.47
C TYR A 7 -1.73 13.50 -13.58
N SER A 8 -1.44 12.26 -13.93
CA SER A 8 -0.07 11.78 -14.08
C SER A 8 0.67 12.46 -15.23
N GLN A 9 -0.04 12.81 -16.29
CA GLN A 9 0.52 13.57 -17.41
C GLN A 9 0.81 15.02 -17.01
N GLN A 10 -0.14 15.69 -16.38
CA GLN A 10 0.04 17.05 -15.87
C GLN A 10 1.17 17.12 -14.83
N PHE A 11 1.28 16.12 -13.97
CA PHE A 11 2.37 16.01 -13.00
C PHE A 11 3.73 15.91 -13.68
N ARG A 12 3.87 15.05 -14.70
CA ARG A 12 5.11 14.93 -15.49
C ARG A 12 5.50 16.21 -16.20
N GLU A 13 4.54 16.89 -16.82
CA GLU A 13 4.75 18.16 -17.48
C GLU A 13 5.26 19.24 -16.52
N HIS A 14 4.72 19.30 -15.31
CA HIS A 14 5.15 20.25 -14.28
C HIS A 14 6.49 19.91 -13.64
N MET A 15 6.81 18.64 -13.42
CA MET A 15 8.13 18.21 -12.94
C MET A 15 9.24 18.60 -13.91
N ASN A 16 8.96 18.63 -15.22
CA ASN A 16 9.91 19.09 -16.24
C ASN A 16 10.11 20.61 -16.25
N MET A 17 9.20 21.38 -15.63
CA MET A 17 9.30 22.87 -15.60
C MET A 17 10.19 23.44 -14.51
N LYS A 18 10.90 22.60 -13.74
CA LYS A 18 11.94 22.99 -12.75
C LYS A 18 11.51 23.98 -11.65
N SER A 19 10.25 24.14 -11.33
CA SER A 19 9.79 25.03 -10.28
C SER A 19 9.12 24.27 -9.14
N TYR A 20 9.88 24.09 -8.05
CA TYR A 20 9.38 23.49 -6.81
C TYR A 20 8.20 24.28 -6.20
N THR A 21 8.19 25.59 -6.38
CA THR A 21 7.12 26.48 -5.85
C THR A 21 5.79 26.23 -6.55
N CYS A 22 5.80 26.08 -7.88
CA CYS A 22 4.61 25.76 -8.67
C CYS A 22 4.04 24.36 -8.34
N TYR A 23 4.91 23.42 -8.03
CA TYR A 23 4.57 22.09 -7.58
C TYR A 23 3.82 22.12 -6.25
N LYS A 24 4.34 22.87 -5.28
CA LYS A 24 3.78 22.97 -3.94
C LYS A 24 2.37 23.56 -3.94
N GLU A 25 2.13 24.62 -4.70
CA GLU A 25 0.85 25.32 -4.71
C GLU A 25 -0.25 24.58 -5.49
N LYS A 26 0.10 23.80 -6.49
CA LYS A 26 -0.88 23.20 -7.41
C LYS A 26 -1.18 21.71 -7.13
N TYR A 27 -0.27 20.99 -6.49
CA TYR A 27 -0.36 19.52 -6.38
C TYR A 27 -0.37 19.00 -4.94
N LEU A 28 -0.04 19.81 -3.94
CA LEU A 28 0.01 19.33 -2.53
C LEU A 28 -1.37 18.89 -2.01
N ASP A 29 -2.45 19.43 -2.56
CA ASP A 29 -3.82 19.06 -2.20
C ASP A 29 -4.49 18.19 -3.29
N GLY A 30 -3.71 17.72 -4.26
CA GLY A 30 -4.22 16.92 -5.36
C GLY A 30 -4.24 15.41 -5.09
N PRO A 31 -5.02 14.63 -5.88
CA PRO A 31 -5.16 13.19 -5.68
C PRO A 31 -3.87 12.38 -5.84
N LEU A 32 -2.79 12.99 -6.32
CA LEU A 32 -1.47 12.34 -6.44
C LEU A 32 -0.52 12.67 -5.28
N VAL A 33 -0.65 13.83 -4.64
CA VAL A 33 0.36 14.32 -3.69
C VAL A 33 -0.24 14.86 -2.39
N GLY A 34 -1.53 15.18 -2.36
CA GLY A 34 -2.22 15.62 -1.15
C GLY A 34 -2.27 14.53 -0.06
N ASP A 35 -2.61 14.90 1.16
CA ASP A 35 -2.70 13.98 2.31
C ASP A 35 -3.69 12.83 2.07
N GLU A 36 -4.69 13.04 1.21
CA GLU A 36 -5.66 12.02 0.78
C GLU A 36 -5.29 11.35 -0.56
N SER A 37 -4.08 11.57 -1.06
CA SER A 37 -3.64 10.96 -2.32
C SER A 37 -3.41 9.47 -2.18
N LEU A 38 -3.54 8.74 -3.28
CA LEU A 38 -3.25 7.30 -3.34
C LEU A 38 -1.83 6.95 -2.88
N PHE A 39 -0.90 7.90 -2.94
CA PHE A 39 0.49 7.70 -2.50
C PHE A 39 0.71 8.03 -1.02
N TRP A 40 -0.20 8.79 -0.38
CA TRP A 40 -0.07 9.18 1.02
C TRP A 40 -1.13 8.57 1.94
N ILE A 41 -2.17 7.96 1.40
CA ILE A 41 -3.16 7.23 2.20
C ILE A 41 -2.45 6.17 3.04
N ARG A 42 -2.49 6.34 4.34
CA ARG A 42 -1.85 5.44 5.31
C ARG A 42 -2.90 4.79 6.19
N GLY A 43 -2.90 3.47 6.18
CA GLY A 43 -3.65 2.71 7.19
C GLY A 43 -5.16 2.96 7.23
N GLU A 44 -5.76 3.54 6.21
CA GLU A 44 -7.21 3.76 6.16
C GLU A 44 -8.03 2.47 6.30
N PHE A 45 -7.42 1.34 5.97
CA PHE A 45 -8.00 0.02 6.18
C PHE A 45 -7.92 -0.45 7.64
N LEU A 46 -7.06 0.12 8.49
CA LEU A 46 -6.80 -0.33 9.87
C LEU A 46 -8.03 -0.25 10.79
N GLY A 47 -8.96 0.64 10.50
CA GLY A 47 -10.19 0.81 11.29
C GLY A 47 -11.46 0.37 10.56
N LYS A 48 -11.37 -0.07 9.31
CA LYS A 48 -12.54 -0.43 8.52
C LYS A 48 -13.09 -1.79 8.91
N LYS A 49 -14.42 -1.90 8.85
CA LYS A 49 -15.10 -3.18 9.00
C LYS A 49 -14.86 -4.06 7.79
N ARG A 50 -14.89 -5.37 7.97
CA ARG A 50 -14.78 -6.35 6.88
C ARG A 50 -15.69 -6.03 5.69
N SER A 51 -16.96 -5.70 5.95
CA SER A 51 -17.95 -5.40 4.90
C SER A 51 -17.61 -4.16 4.06
N GLU A 52 -16.91 -3.18 4.64
CA GLU A 52 -16.47 -1.99 3.91
C GLU A 52 -15.31 -2.34 2.98
N LEU A 53 -14.37 -3.16 3.45
CA LEU A 53 -13.26 -3.65 2.62
C LEU A 53 -13.77 -4.53 1.47
N GLU A 54 -14.69 -5.44 1.74
CA GLU A 54 -15.34 -6.28 0.72
C GLU A 54 -16.02 -5.44 -0.35
N SER A 55 -16.73 -4.37 0.05
CA SER A 55 -17.36 -3.45 -0.90
C SER A 55 -16.36 -2.74 -1.80
N HIS A 56 -15.23 -2.28 -1.23
CA HIS A 56 -14.18 -1.62 -2.00
C HIS A 56 -13.49 -2.59 -2.97
N LEU A 57 -13.15 -3.80 -2.52
CA LEU A 57 -12.53 -4.82 -3.35
C LEU A 57 -13.45 -5.24 -4.50
N HIS A 58 -14.74 -5.44 -4.21
CA HIS A 58 -15.73 -5.75 -5.23
C HIS A 58 -15.83 -4.66 -6.31
N ALA A 59 -15.78 -3.38 -5.93
CA ALA A 59 -15.83 -2.25 -6.86
C ALA A 59 -14.66 -2.26 -7.86
N ILE A 60 -13.50 -2.75 -7.46
CA ILE A 60 -12.30 -2.87 -8.31
C ILE A 60 -12.11 -4.30 -8.88
N ARG A 61 -13.06 -5.20 -8.62
CA ARG A 61 -13.01 -6.61 -9.05
C ARG A 61 -11.76 -7.34 -8.55
N ALA A 62 -11.41 -7.15 -7.30
CA ALA A 62 -10.31 -7.82 -6.63
C ALA A 62 -10.82 -8.67 -5.47
N ASP A 63 -10.16 -9.80 -5.21
CA ASP A 63 -10.45 -10.70 -4.10
C ASP A 63 -9.76 -10.23 -2.81
N PHE A 64 -8.59 -9.63 -2.94
CA PHE A 64 -7.82 -9.05 -1.84
C PHE A 64 -6.92 -7.90 -2.34
N SER A 65 -6.30 -7.19 -1.42
CA SER A 65 -5.35 -6.11 -1.71
C SER A 65 -4.03 -6.34 -0.98
N VAL A 66 -2.92 -5.98 -1.64
CA VAL A 66 -1.60 -5.93 -1.03
C VAL A 66 -1.16 -4.47 -1.00
N VAL A 67 -0.79 -4.01 0.18
CA VAL A 67 -0.44 -2.61 0.45
C VAL A 67 0.90 -2.51 1.17
N GLY A 68 1.43 -1.32 1.23
CA GLY A 68 2.66 -0.99 1.96
C GLY A 68 2.61 0.44 2.48
N HIS A 69 3.78 1.06 2.68
CA HIS A 69 3.93 2.46 3.08
C HIS A 69 3.56 2.78 4.54
N THR A 70 3.13 1.79 5.31
CA THR A 70 2.86 1.94 6.74
C THR A 70 3.60 0.86 7.50
N PRO A 71 4.86 1.11 7.92
CA PRO A 71 5.69 0.09 8.56
C PRO A 71 5.00 -0.53 9.78
N SER A 72 4.93 -1.85 9.79
CA SER A 72 4.37 -2.60 10.91
C SER A 72 5.26 -2.46 12.15
N ARG A 73 4.65 -2.35 13.34
CA ARG A 73 5.39 -2.14 14.60
C ARG A 73 6.21 -3.35 15.04
N ASP A 74 5.79 -4.53 14.65
CA ASP A 74 6.43 -5.80 15.02
C ASP A 74 7.36 -6.34 13.94
N GLY A 75 7.46 -5.66 12.79
CA GLY A 75 8.27 -6.09 11.64
C GLY A 75 7.69 -7.31 10.92
N LYS A 76 6.39 -7.55 11.04
CA LYS A 76 5.68 -8.64 10.36
C LYS A 76 4.69 -8.14 9.33
N ILE A 77 4.46 -8.93 8.31
CA ILE A 77 3.35 -8.75 7.38
C ILE A 77 2.04 -8.86 8.16
N GLN A 78 1.17 -7.87 8.02
CA GLN A 78 -0.11 -7.82 8.72
C GLN A 78 -1.23 -8.27 7.78
N SER A 79 -2.18 -9.05 8.32
CA SER A 79 -3.43 -9.38 7.62
C SER A 79 -4.61 -8.70 8.30
N PHE A 80 -5.45 -8.02 7.52
CA PHE A 80 -6.65 -7.37 7.99
C PHE A 80 -7.86 -8.04 7.35
N HIS A 81 -8.59 -8.79 8.17
CA HIS A 81 -9.79 -9.55 7.78
C HIS A 81 -9.56 -10.57 6.64
N ASP A 82 -8.32 -10.96 6.36
CA ASP A 82 -7.92 -11.80 5.22
C ASP A 82 -8.23 -11.17 3.85
N LEU A 83 -8.39 -9.86 3.82
CA LEU A 83 -8.72 -9.07 2.64
C LEU A 83 -7.64 -8.05 2.26
N VAL A 84 -6.87 -7.56 3.23
CA VAL A 84 -5.77 -6.62 2.99
C VAL A 84 -4.52 -7.14 3.68
N PHE A 85 -3.43 -7.22 2.93
CA PHE A 85 -2.11 -7.65 3.41
C PHE A 85 -1.15 -6.47 3.32
N ASP A 86 -0.73 -5.94 4.48
CA ASP A 86 0.29 -4.91 4.55
C ASP A 86 1.66 -5.58 4.64
N ILE A 87 2.47 -5.36 3.58
CA ILE A 87 3.79 -5.97 3.44
C ILE A 87 4.94 -5.05 3.88
N ASP A 88 4.64 -3.87 4.39
CA ASP A 88 5.68 -2.98 4.90
C ASP A 88 6.13 -3.41 6.30
N VAL A 89 7.17 -4.20 6.33
CA VAL A 89 7.78 -4.69 7.58
C VAL A 89 8.87 -3.74 8.12
N GLY A 90 9.09 -2.58 7.47
CA GLY A 90 10.12 -1.64 7.87
C GLY A 90 11.51 -2.26 7.80
N MET A 91 11.94 -2.72 6.61
CA MET A 91 13.20 -3.46 6.42
C MET A 91 14.46 -2.68 6.76
N THR A 92 14.37 -1.36 6.95
CA THR A 92 15.53 -0.54 7.33
C THR A 92 15.60 -0.39 8.85
N PRO A 93 16.81 -0.20 9.41
CA PRO A 93 17.01 -0.05 10.87
C PRO A 93 16.18 1.08 11.48
N GLU A 94 15.86 2.13 10.70
CA GLU A 94 15.14 3.30 11.16
C GLU A 94 13.65 3.02 11.43
N TYR A 95 13.06 2.05 10.72
CA TYR A 95 11.63 1.79 10.77
C TYR A 95 11.26 0.44 11.37
N GLY A 96 12.18 -0.50 11.42
CA GLY A 96 11.82 -1.87 11.79
C GLY A 96 12.93 -2.68 12.41
N LYS A 97 12.70 -3.96 12.44
CA LYS A 97 13.62 -4.94 13.02
C LYS A 97 14.64 -5.50 12.02
N ASN A 98 14.75 -4.86 10.87
CA ASN A 98 15.73 -5.22 9.83
C ASN A 98 15.56 -6.66 9.29
N THR A 99 14.35 -7.17 9.33
CA THR A 99 14.03 -8.52 8.85
C THR A 99 13.38 -8.41 7.47
N PRO A 100 14.06 -8.80 6.39
CA PRO A 100 13.44 -8.84 5.07
C PRO A 100 12.27 -9.83 5.06
N ALA A 101 11.18 -9.43 4.42
CA ALA A 101 10.00 -10.26 4.24
C ALA A 101 9.45 -10.20 2.83
N ALA A 102 8.74 -11.23 2.41
CA ALA A 102 8.03 -11.30 1.16
C ALA A 102 6.67 -11.98 1.34
N LEU A 103 5.68 -11.54 0.57
CA LEU A 103 4.40 -12.23 0.47
C LEU A 103 4.44 -13.19 -0.73
N VAL A 104 4.18 -14.45 -0.49
CA VAL A 104 4.10 -15.50 -1.51
C VAL A 104 2.62 -15.84 -1.73
N ILE A 105 2.14 -15.60 -2.93
CA ILE A 105 0.76 -15.87 -3.34
C ILE A 105 0.78 -17.07 -4.29
N SER A 106 0.00 -18.09 -3.97
CA SER A 106 -0.21 -19.28 -4.80
C SER A 106 -1.70 -19.54 -4.98
N GLU A 107 -2.05 -20.51 -5.84
CA GLU A 107 -3.46 -20.93 -6.03
C GLU A 107 -4.10 -21.48 -4.74
N ALA A 108 -3.30 -21.97 -3.79
CA ALA A 108 -3.76 -22.62 -2.58
C ALA A 108 -3.64 -21.77 -1.32
N SER A 109 -2.82 -20.72 -1.32
CA SER A 109 -2.55 -19.96 -0.08
C SER A 109 -1.82 -18.65 -0.32
N ILE A 110 -1.94 -17.78 0.67
CA ILE A 110 -1.08 -16.60 0.86
C ILE A 110 -0.19 -16.89 2.08
N THR A 111 1.12 -16.74 1.90
CA THR A 111 2.13 -17.09 2.91
C THR A 111 3.14 -15.97 3.06
N ALA A 112 3.45 -15.57 4.28
CA ALA A 112 4.55 -14.68 4.57
C ALA A 112 5.86 -15.46 4.71
N PHE A 113 6.87 -15.01 4.00
CA PHE A 113 8.24 -15.50 4.12
C PHE A 113 9.10 -14.44 4.80
N TYR A 114 9.85 -14.82 5.83
CA TYR A 114 10.79 -13.96 6.54
C TYR A 114 12.21 -14.51 6.42
N CYS A 115 13.18 -13.64 6.20
CA CYS A 115 14.59 -14.04 6.15
C CYS A 115 15.20 -14.05 7.58
N PRO A 116 16.03 -15.08 7.98
CA PRO A 116 16.38 -16.24 7.18
C PRO A 116 15.41 -17.39 7.38
N ASP A 117 14.62 -17.94 6.81
CA ASP A 117 13.99 -19.26 6.81
C ASP A 117 12.75 -19.46 7.69
N SER A 118 11.91 -18.45 7.87
CA SER A 118 10.59 -18.71 8.46
C SER A 118 9.45 -18.47 7.48
N LEU A 119 8.49 -19.41 7.45
CA LEU A 119 7.26 -19.31 6.69
C LEU A 119 6.07 -19.21 7.64
N GLU A 120 5.21 -18.26 7.42
CA GLU A 120 3.96 -18.08 8.15
C GLU A 120 2.79 -18.09 7.16
N LYS A 121 1.90 -19.08 7.31
CA LYS A 121 0.73 -19.19 6.45
C LYS A 121 -0.35 -18.22 6.93
N LEU A 122 -0.70 -17.26 6.09
CA LEU A 122 -1.67 -16.22 6.40
C LEU A 122 -3.09 -16.60 5.99
N LEU A 123 -3.25 -17.25 4.83
CA LEU A 123 -4.55 -17.62 4.29
C LEU A 123 -4.47 -18.93 3.49
N SER A 124 -5.54 -19.72 3.51
CA SER A 124 -5.75 -20.91 2.65
C SER A 124 -7.02 -20.73 1.83
N PHE A 125 -6.96 -21.10 0.57
CA PHE A 125 -8.10 -21.11 -0.34
C PHE A 125 -8.73 -22.49 -0.44
#